data_5b36c86e1d76e44bc6f8f2f19accf934
#
_entry.id   5b36c86e1d76e44bc6f8f2f19accf934
#
_cell.length_a   1.000
_cell.length_b   1.000
_cell.length_c   1.000
_cell.angle_alpha   90.00
_cell.angle_beta   90.00
_cell.angle_gamma   90.00
#
_symmetry.space_group_name_H-M   'P 1'
#
loop_
_entity.id
_entity.type
_entity.pdbx_description
1 polymer ?
#
loop_
_entity_poly.entity_id
_entity_poly.type
_entity_poly.pdbx_seq_one_letter_code
_entity_poly.pdbx_strand_id
1 'polypeptide(L)'
;MIKQLFFTALCSLPALALAAHGISLGQPPRYAAGFAHFQYANPAAPKGGSFSLPVAGGFDTLNPFTLKGDHEAGVATLTLDTLMAKSDDEPFDMYGLLAEDVQLASDGLSVTFKLNPKARFHNGDAVLAKDVAASFNTLTRDAAAAPMYKFYWADVARVDTPDARTVVFRFKQRNAELHMTLGELPVFSHKSYPKGLAAAPNALPIGSGPYRFVRADTNRQSEYRRDAAYWAQNLPTRKGMYNFDTVRFKYYRDDSVRIEGIKGGQYDFVQENIARNWARAYPESVLQKRNLQKHEWQHSNTAGLQGFVMNTRRKPLDDIRVRRALVLSFDYESINNRLFYGLYKRSYSLFTNGSMAAEGKPQGAERALLNSVRNKLPAAVFDEPVPLPPQTNPALGVRPNLVQARALLQSAGYRYRGGVLVDKQGRPLVLEFLSPSKTYERVTAKWQRDLAKIGIKLNVRVADAAVYQKRRNDFDYDLTIVVYANSESPGNEQFNYFGCQAAKTPGSNNWAGVCDPAVETLLKRFENFSSRAELTTAARALDRVIRHQYIVVPNWYADKYRVIYRNTIALPAQMPQYYSATDWALKAGWVRR
;
A
#
# COMPACT_ATOMS: atom_id res chain seq x y z
N MET A 1 44.82 -53.03 34.67
CA MET A 1 44.70 -51.76 33.89
C MET A 1 43.27 -51.65 33.37
N ILE A 2 42.42 -50.95 34.10
CA ILE A 2 41.00 -50.80 33.79
C ILE A 2 40.84 -49.38 33.19
N LYS A 3 40.47 -49.27 31.89
CA LYS A 3 40.14 -48.01 31.23
C LYS A 3 38.68 -47.64 31.54
N GLN A 4 38.47 -46.59 32.30
CA GLN A 4 37.18 -45.99 32.49
C GLN A 4 36.86 -45.14 31.25
N LEU A 5 35.73 -45.43 30.53
CA LEU A 5 35.12 -44.57 29.54
C LEU A 5 34.20 -43.59 30.28
N PHE A 6 34.52 -42.30 30.20
CA PHE A 6 33.61 -41.23 30.56
C PHE A 6 32.64 -40.97 29.40
N PHE A 7 31.38 -41.28 29.61
CA PHE A 7 30.27 -40.84 28.72
C PHE A 7 29.82 -39.44 29.15
N THR A 8 30.17 -38.43 28.38
CA THR A 8 29.65 -37.06 28.54
C THR A 8 28.26 -37.00 27.90
N ALA A 9 27.22 -37.05 28.72
CA ALA A 9 25.85 -36.77 28.26
C ALA A 9 25.70 -35.26 27.97
N LEU A 10 25.63 -34.92 26.70
CA LEU A 10 25.28 -33.55 26.25
C LEU A 10 23.79 -33.35 26.51
N CYS A 11 23.42 -32.71 27.62
CA CYS A 11 22.07 -32.22 27.85
C CYS A 11 21.80 -31.09 26.87
N SER A 12 21.07 -31.37 25.81
CA SER A 12 20.44 -30.34 24.97
C SER A 12 19.35 -29.62 25.79
N LEU A 13 19.71 -28.48 26.38
CA LEU A 13 18.73 -27.57 26.94
C LEU A 13 17.79 -27.12 25.80
N PRO A 14 16.45 -27.23 25.97
CA PRO A 14 15.53 -26.65 25.02
C PRO A 14 15.79 -25.14 25.01
N ALA A 15 16.03 -24.57 23.83
CA ALA A 15 16.09 -23.13 23.66
C ALA A 15 14.75 -22.58 24.13
N LEU A 16 14.74 -21.94 25.29
CA LEU A 16 13.60 -21.15 25.77
C LEU A 16 13.37 -20.06 24.75
N ALA A 17 12.35 -20.22 23.94
CA ALA A 17 11.87 -19.17 23.06
C ALA A 17 11.38 -18.03 23.97
N LEU A 18 12.14 -16.94 24.00
CA LEU A 18 11.83 -15.76 24.80
C LEU A 18 10.54 -15.14 24.26
N ALA A 19 9.57 -14.94 25.16
CA ALA A 19 8.38 -14.16 24.93
C ALA A 19 8.74 -12.77 24.40
N ALA A 20 8.15 -12.36 23.29
CA ALA A 20 8.50 -11.11 22.61
C ALA A 20 7.38 -10.07 22.72
N HIS A 21 7.69 -8.90 23.30
CA HIS A 21 6.80 -7.73 23.37
C HIS A 21 6.45 -7.14 22.00
N GLY A 22 7.14 -7.56 20.95
CA GLY A 22 6.95 -7.12 19.57
C GLY A 22 7.49 -8.15 18.59
N ILE A 23 7.06 -8.06 17.37
CA ILE A 23 7.52 -8.86 16.22
C ILE A 23 7.97 -7.94 15.11
N SER A 24 8.95 -8.40 14.36
CA SER A 24 9.52 -7.71 13.22
C SER A 24 9.84 -8.68 12.10
N LEU A 25 9.86 -8.21 10.87
CA LEU A 25 10.18 -9.01 9.70
C LEU A 25 11.68 -8.97 9.41
N GLY A 26 12.42 -9.91 10.02
CA GLY A 26 13.83 -10.13 9.72
C GLY A 26 14.82 -9.11 10.30
N GLN A 27 14.40 -8.31 11.27
CA GLN A 27 15.25 -7.39 12.05
C GLN A 27 14.73 -7.27 13.49
N PRO A 28 15.54 -6.87 14.47
CA PRO A 28 15.05 -6.58 15.82
C PRO A 28 14.12 -5.37 15.83
N PRO A 29 13.00 -5.38 16.60
CA PRO A 29 12.16 -4.21 16.79
C PRO A 29 12.94 -3.02 17.37
N ARG A 30 12.68 -1.82 16.87
CA ARG A 30 13.33 -0.58 17.30
C ARG A 30 13.05 -0.23 18.76
N TYR A 31 11.82 -0.43 19.20
CA TYR A 31 11.41 -0.14 20.57
C TYR A 31 11.68 -1.37 21.45
N ALA A 32 12.59 -1.22 22.42
CA ALA A 32 12.92 -2.28 23.35
C ALA A 32 11.77 -2.63 24.28
N ALA A 33 11.82 -3.81 24.91
CA ALA A 33 10.86 -4.21 25.92
C ALA A 33 10.76 -3.16 27.04
N GLY A 34 9.53 -2.81 27.41
CA GLY A 34 9.27 -1.79 28.43
C GLY A 34 9.38 -0.35 27.94
N PHE A 35 9.44 -0.07 26.63
CA PHE A 35 9.41 1.30 26.12
C PHE A 35 8.17 2.06 26.66
N ALA A 36 8.31 3.37 26.84
CA ALA A 36 7.29 4.17 27.52
C ALA A 36 6.12 4.57 26.62
N HIS A 37 6.40 4.91 25.37
CA HIS A 37 5.44 5.31 24.33
C HIS A 37 6.16 5.42 22.99
N PHE A 38 5.42 5.42 21.89
CA PHE A 38 5.98 5.72 20.58
C PHE A 38 6.47 7.18 20.51
N GLN A 39 7.61 7.43 19.87
CA GLN A 39 8.24 8.76 19.81
C GLN A 39 7.38 9.78 19.06
N TYR A 40 6.54 9.33 18.14
CA TYR A 40 5.60 10.16 17.37
C TYR A 40 4.25 10.41 18.08
N ALA A 41 4.16 10.10 19.38
CA ALA A 41 3.04 10.43 20.25
C ALA A 41 3.49 11.31 21.42
N ASN A 42 2.60 12.23 21.86
CA ASN A 42 2.87 13.08 23.02
C ASN A 42 2.11 12.54 24.25
N PRO A 43 2.80 11.92 25.23
CA PRO A 43 2.13 11.37 26.42
C PRO A 43 1.45 12.42 27.30
N ALA A 44 1.86 13.70 27.18
CA ALA A 44 1.27 14.84 27.89
C ALA A 44 0.15 15.54 27.10
N ALA A 45 -0.23 15.02 25.91
CA ALA A 45 -1.30 15.62 25.12
C ALA A 45 -2.61 15.66 25.91
N PRO A 46 -3.28 16.83 26.00
CA PRO A 46 -4.54 16.94 26.71
C PRO A 46 -5.63 16.15 25.98
N LYS A 47 -6.49 15.49 26.76
CA LYS A 47 -7.71 14.89 26.24
C LYS A 47 -8.79 15.94 26.16
N GLY A 48 -9.59 15.92 25.07
CA GLY A 48 -10.73 16.84 24.94
C GLY A 48 -10.98 17.31 23.51
N GLY A 49 -12.12 17.97 23.34
CA GLY A 49 -12.52 18.60 22.09
C GLY A 49 -12.96 17.63 20.99
N SER A 50 -13.06 18.15 19.78
CA SER A 50 -13.53 17.36 18.63
C SER A 50 -12.56 17.43 17.46
N PHE A 51 -12.59 16.39 16.62
CA PHE A 51 -11.84 16.31 15.37
C PHE A 51 -12.74 15.78 14.26
N SER A 52 -12.86 16.54 13.19
CA SER A 52 -13.71 16.18 12.07
C SER A 52 -12.88 16.02 10.80
N LEU A 53 -13.18 14.98 10.02
CA LEU A 53 -12.48 14.58 8.81
C LEU A 53 -13.43 14.52 7.62
N PRO A 54 -13.02 14.94 6.41
CA PRO A 54 -13.80 14.74 5.20
C PRO A 54 -13.58 13.33 4.65
N VAL A 55 -14.63 12.73 4.12
CA VAL A 55 -14.61 11.48 3.37
C VAL A 55 -15.25 11.72 2.01
N ALA A 56 -14.65 11.20 0.95
CA ALA A 56 -15.22 11.27 -0.39
C ALA A 56 -16.31 10.20 -0.57
N GLY A 57 -17.41 10.53 -1.23
CA GLY A 57 -18.51 9.62 -1.51
C GLY A 57 -19.57 9.57 -0.41
N GLY A 58 -19.96 8.39 -0.01
CA GLY A 58 -20.97 8.11 1.00
C GLY A 58 -20.73 6.74 1.63
N PHE A 59 -21.70 6.25 2.41
CA PHE A 59 -21.72 4.90 2.94
C PHE A 59 -23.16 4.37 3.00
N ASP A 60 -23.33 3.06 2.92
CA ASP A 60 -24.62 2.38 3.02
C ASP A 60 -24.60 1.19 4.00
N THR A 61 -23.45 0.88 4.58
CA THR A 61 -23.29 -0.17 5.59
C THR A 61 -22.36 0.26 6.73
N LEU A 62 -22.68 -0.20 7.93
CA LEU A 62 -21.84 -0.07 9.13
C LEU A 62 -20.98 -1.32 9.36
N ASN A 63 -21.20 -2.40 8.60
CA ASN A 63 -20.39 -3.62 8.73
C ASN A 63 -19.13 -3.51 7.88
N PRO A 64 -17.92 -3.39 8.47
CA PRO A 64 -16.69 -3.14 7.72
C PRO A 64 -16.11 -4.39 7.07
N PHE A 65 -16.73 -5.56 7.23
CA PHE A 65 -16.15 -6.86 6.86
C PHE A 65 -16.77 -7.48 5.61
N THR A 66 -17.88 -6.94 5.10
CA THR A 66 -18.57 -7.47 3.93
C THR A 66 -18.01 -6.92 2.63
N LEU A 67 -18.14 -7.67 1.53
CA LEU A 67 -17.79 -7.18 0.19
C LEU A 67 -18.82 -6.19 -0.37
N LYS A 68 -20.08 -6.33 0.03
CA LYS A 68 -21.19 -5.51 -0.48
C LYS A 68 -21.34 -4.25 0.33
N GLY A 69 -21.60 -3.15 -0.39
CA GLY A 69 -21.85 -1.83 0.18
C GLY A 69 -20.60 -0.98 0.33
N ASP A 70 -20.81 0.32 0.47
CA ASP A 70 -19.80 1.29 0.83
C ASP A 70 -19.75 1.38 2.37
N HIS A 71 -18.62 1.02 2.95
CA HIS A 71 -18.46 0.96 4.40
C HIS A 71 -18.30 2.35 5.00
N GLU A 72 -18.86 2.51 6.19
CA GLU A 72 -18.60 3.68 7.02
C GLU A 72 -17.11 3.73 7.44
N ALA A 73 -16.50 4.94 7.43
CA ALA A 73 -15.04 5.11 7.47
C ALA A 73 -14.39 4.79 8.82
N GLY A 74 -15.12 4.93 9.93
CA GLY A 74 -14.55 4.88 11.28
C GLY A 74 -14.75 3.57 12.04
N VAL A 75 -15.71 2.72 11.65
CA VAL A 75 -16.04 1.52 12.44
C VAL A 75 -14.82 0.62 12.62
N ALA A 76 -14.16 0.24 11.53
CA ALA A 76 -13.01 -0.65 11.61
C ALA A 76 -11.82 -0.06 12.40
N THR A 77 -11.58 1.25 12.23
CA THR A 77 -10.35 1.89 12.72
C THR A 77 -10.46 2.45 14.13
N LEU A 78 -11.67 2.77 14.57
CA LEU A 78 -11.89 3.43 15.86
C LEU A 78 -12.52 2.52 16.92
N THR A 79 -13.32 1.52 16.50
CA THR A 79 -14.07 0.69 17.46
C THR A 79 -13.42 -0.67 17.74
N LEU A 80 -12.41 -1.05 16.96
CA LEU A 80 -11.74 -2.34 17.06
C LEU A 80 -10.27 -2.18 17.42
N ASP A 81 -9.74 -3.12 18.18
CA ASP A 81 -8.30 -3.34 18.30
C ASP A 81 -7.90 -4.58 17.50
N THR A 82 -6.63 -4.63 17.11
CA THR A 82 -5.97 -5.76 16.47
C THR A 82 -5.17 -6.57 17.51
N LEU A 83 -4.71 -7.75 17.15
CA LEU A 83 -3.84 -8.55 18.05
C LEU A 83 -2.58 -7.76 18.43
N MET A 84 -1.94 -7.11 17.48
CA MET A 84 -0.74 -6.30 17.68
C MET A 84 -0.96 -4.89 17.13
N ALA A 85 -0.22 -3.91 17.63
CA ALA A 85 -0.20 -2.54 17.12
C ALA A 85 0.98 -2.32 16.18
N LYS A 86 0.72 -1.87 14.96
CA LYS A 86 1.76 -1.47 14.01
C LYS A 86 2.47 -0.21 14.48
N SER A 87 3.78 -0.15 14.30
CA SER A 87 4.58 1.06 14.45
C SER A 87 4.53 1.90 13.16
N ASP A 88 4.34 3.22 13.30
CA ASP A 88 4.43 4.13 12.17
C ASP A 88 5.88 4.63 11.93
N ASP A 89 6.83 4.27 12.83
CA ASP A 89 8.28 4.57 12.69
C ASP A 89 9.06 3.48 11.95
N GLU A 90 8.45 2.34 11.76
CA GLU A 90 9.11 1.14 11.25
C GLU A 90 8.23 0.48 10.19
N PRO A 91 8.81 -0.03 9.10
CA PRO A 91 8.01 -0.55 8.00
C PRO A 91 7.30 -1.88 8.30
N PHE A 92 7.79 -2.66 9.30
CA PHE A 92 7.36 -4.05 9.52
C PHE A 92 7.27 -4.46 10.97
N ASP A 93 7.21 -3.53 11.89
CA ASP A 93 7.30 -3.84 13.30
C ASP A 93 5.94 -3.65 13.95
N MET A 94 5.57 -4.63 14.78
CA MET A 94 4.35 -4.62 15.56
C MET A 94 4.66 -4.88 17.02
N TYR A 95 3.90 -4.24 17.89
CA TYR A 95 4.06 -4.26 19.33
C TYR A 95 2.79 -4.69 20.02
N GLY A 96 2.90 -5.15 21.27
CA GLY A 96 1.79 -5.68 22.02
C GLY A 96 0.59 -4.75 22.11
N LEU A 97 -0.60 -5.30 21.88
CA LEU A 97 -1.90 -4.65 22.06
C LEU A 97 -2.85 -5.67 22.70
N LEU A 98 -3.83 -6.25 21.96
CA LEU A 98 -4.65 -7.33 22.51
C LEU A 98 -3.80 -8.55 22.89
N ALA A 99 -2.76 -8.85 22.13
CA ALA A 99 -1.71 -9.76 22.56
C ALA A 99 -0.61 -9.00 23.29
N GLU A 100 -0.28 -9.40 24.51
CA GLU A 100 0.86 -8.86 25.28
C GLU A 100 2.17 -9.56 24.94
N ASP A 101 2.08 -10.76 24.33
CA ASP A 101 3.19 -11.59 23.95
C ASP A 101 2.90 -12.36 22.68
N VAL A 102 3.95 -12.56 21.87
CA VAL A 102 3.88 -13.29 20.61
C VAL A 102 5.12 -14.16 20.42
N GLN A 103 4.91 -15.37 19.94
CA GLN A 103 5.99 -16.35 19.72
C GLN A 103 5.80 -17.05 18.38
N LEU A 104 6.73 -16.86 17.46
CA LEU A 104 6.85 -17.67 16.25
C LEU A 104 7.61 -18.97 16.58
N ALA A 105 7.06 -20.10 16.21
CA ALA A 105 7.75 -21.38 16.38
C ALA A 105 9.03 -21.42 15.52
N SER A 106 10.06 -22.12 16.00
CA SER A 106 11.36 -22.21 15.31
C SER A 106 11.29 -22.86 13.94
N ASP A 107 10.32 -23.75 13.72
CA ASP A 107 10.04 -24.35 12.41
C ASP A 107 9.28 -23.43 11.45
N GLY A 108 8.78 -22.27 11.95
CA GLY A 108 7.99 -21.32 11.17
C GLY A 108 6.59 -21.81 10.80
N LEU A 109 6.08 -22.88 11.43
CA LEU A 109 4.80 -23.51 11.12
C LEU A 109 3.67 -23.15 12.10
N SER A 110 3.94 -22.29 13.08
CA SER A 110 2.89 -21.75 13.96
C SER A 110 3.34 -20.46 14.63
N VAL A 111 2.35 -19.63 14.98
CA VAL A 111 2.53 -18.46 15.84
C VAL A 111 1.57 -18.54 17.02
N THR A 112 2.07 -18.23 18.19
CA THR A 112 1.30 -18.18 19.45
C THR A 112 1.15 -16.73 19.89
N PHE A 113 -0.07 -16.29 20.16
CA PHE A 113 -0.39 -15.01 20.78
C PHE A 113 -0.94 -15.24 22.17
N LYS A 114 -0.41 -14.53 23.16
CA LYS A 114 -0.93 -14.53 24.53
C LYS A 114 -1.66 -13.21 24.81
N LEU A 115 -2.95 -13.31 25.11
CA LEU A 115 -3.82 -12.14 25.26
C LEU A 115 -3.59 -11.42 26.60
N ASN A 116 -3.64 -10.09 26.54
CA ASN A 116 -3.51 -9.22 27.69
C ASN A 116 -4.72 -9.43 28.64
N PRO A 117 -4.50 -9.75 29.92
CA PRO A 117 -5.58 -10.00 30.88
C PRO A 117 -6.47 -8.79 31.17
N LYS A 118 -5.99 -7.57 30.83
CA LYS A 118 -6.74 -6.33 31.00
C LYS A 118 -7.65 -6.00 29.82
N ALA A 119 -7.51 -6.69 28.68
CA ALA A 119 -8.29 -6.41 27.47
C ALA A 119 -9.79 -6.61 27.72
N ARG A 120 -10.57 -5.61 27.31
CA ARG A 120 -12.04 -5.57 27.49
C ARG A 120 -12.72 -5.05 26.24
N PHE A 121 -13.83 -5.65 25.90
CA PHE A 121 -14.76 -5.11 24.91
C PHE A 121 -15.56 -3.93 25.48
N HIS A 122 -16.19 -3.16 24.59
CA HIS A 122 -17.04 -2.02 24.97
C HIS A 122 -18.22 -2.39 25.89
N ASN A 123 -18.68 -3.63 25.86
CA ASN A 123 -19.73 -4.13 26.74
C ASN A 123 -19.22 -4.60 28.13
N GLY A 124 -17.91 -4.47 28.38
CA GLY A 124 -17.26 -4.88 29.62
C GLY A 124 -16.76 -6.32 29.67
N ASP A 125 -17.14 -7.18 28.72
CA ASP A 125 -16.66 -8.56 28.64
C ASP A 125 -15.14 -8.59 28.42
N ALA A 126 -14.45 -9.59 29.01
CA ALA A 126 -13.04 -9.84 28.74
C ALA A 126 -12.84 -10.31 27.29
N VAL A 127 -11.77 -9.86 26.66
CA VAL A 127 -11.33 -10.40 25.36
C VAL A 127 -10.64 -11.73 25.61
N LEU A 128 -11.14 -12.81 25.02
CA LEU A 128 -10.68 -14.17 25.21
C LEU A 128 -10.22 -14.80 23.88
N ALA A 129 -9.46 -15.89 23.99
CA ALA A 129 -8.96 -16.64 22.84
C ALA A 129 -10.07 -17.09 21.88
N LYS A 130 -11.25 -17.45 22.40
CA LYS A 130 -12.43 -17.80 21.59
C LYS A 130 -12.92 -16.64 20.71
N ASP A 131 -12.76 -15.38 21.15
CA ASP A 131 -13.15 -14.21 20.35
C ASP A 131 -12.22 -14.00 19.17
N VAL A 132 -10.92 -14.22 19.36
CA VAL A 132 -9.92 -14.20 18.30
C VAL A 132 -10.21 -15.30 17.26
N ALA A 133 -10.45 -16.53 17.73
CA ALA A 133 -10.79 -17.65 16.85
C ALA A 133 -12.10 -17.41 16.10
N ALA A 134 -13.11 -16.83 16.76
CA ALA A 134 -14.39 -16.46 16.13
C ALA A 134 -14.20 -15.37 15.07
N SER A 135 -13.43 -14.31 15.37
CA SER A 135 -13.14 -13.24 14.42
C SER A 135 -12.42 -13.80 13.18
N PHE A 136 -11.36 -14.58 13.36
CA PHE A 136 -10.64 -15.23 12.27
C PHE A 136 -11.57 -16.14 11.43
N ASN A 137 -12.34 -17.02 12.08
CA ASN A 137 -13.24 -17.93 11.37
C ASN A 137 -14.35 -17.18 10.62
N THR A 138 -14.93 -16.14 11.22
CA THR A 138 -15.93 -15.31 10.54
C THR A 138 -15.33 -14.67 9.29
N LEU A 139 -14.17 -14.03 9.40
CA LEU A 139 -13.55 -13.32 8.28
C LEU A 139 -13.07 -14.26 7.16
N THR A 140 -12.68 -15.49 7.49
CA THR A 140 -12.13 -16.44 6.50
C THR A 140 -13.15 -17.42 5.94
N ARG A 141 -14.25 -17.70 6.66
CA ARG A 141 -15.20 -18.77 6.28
C ARG A 141 -16.59 -18.26 5.90
N ASP A 142 -17.02 -17.10 6.42
CA ASP A 142 -18.31 -16.54 6.07
C ASP A 142 -18.34 -16.16 4.58
N ALA A 143 -19.39 -16.54 3.88
CA ALA A 143 -19.53 -16.30 2.44
C ALA A 143 -19.68 -14.80 2.10
N ALA A 144 -20.20 -14.00 3.04
CA ALA A 144 -20.37 -12.57 2.87
C ALA A 144 -19.11 -11.76 3.23
N ALA A 145 -18.10 -12.39 3.86
CA ALA A 145 -16.84 -11.72 4.18
C ALA A 145 -16.10 -11.30 2.91
N ALA A 146 -15.43 -10.15 2.97
CA ALA A 146 -14.60 -9.67 1.88
C ALA A 146 -13.51 -10.70 1.54
N PRO A 147 -13.34 -11.09 0.26
CA PRO A 147 -12.43 -12.17 -0.15
C PRO A 147 -10.97 -11.96 0.26
N MET A 148 -10.56 -10.70 0.46
CA MET A 148 -9.20 -10.35 0.86
C MET A 148 -8.73 -11.09 2.12
N TYR A 149 -9.59 -11.31 3.11
CA TYR A 149 -9.24 -12.03 4.33
C TYR A 149 -8.89 -13.50 4.07
N LYS A 150 -9.57 -14.14 3.14
CA LYS A 150 -9.27 -15.51 2.71
C LYS A 150 -7.90 -15.60 2.03
N PHE A 151 -7.54 -14.59 1.25
CA PHE A 151 -6.24 -14.55 0.58
C PHE A 151 -5.10 -14.29 1.57
N TYR A 152 -5.23 -13.30 2.45
CA TYR A 152 -4.17 -12.96 3.41
C TYR A 152 -3.84 -14.10 4.36
N TRP A 153 -4.83 -14.90 4.75
CA TRP A 153 -4.65 -15.97 5.72
C TRP A 153 -4.86 -17.36 5.11
N ALA A 154 -4.67 -17.50 3.79
CA ALA A 154 -4.87 -18.75 3.07
C ALA A 154 -4.00 -19.91 3.61
N ASP A 155 -2.79 -19.60 4.09
CA ASP A 155 -1.85 -20.57 4.63
C ASP A 155 -2.11 -20.96 6.09
N VAL A 156 -3.13 -20.40 6.75
CA VAL A 156 -3.55 -20.88 8.07
C VAL A 156 -4.31 -22.20 7.91
N ALA A 157 -3.82 -23.26 8.55
CA ALA A 157 -4.46 -24.56 8.56
C ALA A 157 -5.60 -24.60 9.60
N ARG A 158 -5.32 -24.11 10.83
CA ARG A 158 -6.28 -24.07 11.94
C ARG A 158 -5.87 -23.08 13.01
N VAL A 159 -6.84 -22.75 13.87
CA VAL A 159 -6.67 -21.92 15.06
C VAL A 159 -7.01 -22.76 16.28
N ASP A 160 -6.07 -22.91 17.21
CA ASP A 160 -6.23 -23.61 18.48
C ASP A 160 -6.33 -22.58 19.63
N THR A 161 -7.17 -22.88 20.62
CA THR A 161 -7.33 -22.06 21.83
C THR A 161 -7.15 -22.95 23.05
N PRO A 162 -5.89 -23.28 23.43
CA PRO A 162 -5.60 -24.25 24.49
C PRO A 162 -6.06 -23.78 25.88
N ASP A 163 -6.16 -22.47 26.07
CA ASP A 163 -6.73 -21.86 27.28
C ASP A 163 -7.46 -20.55 26.93
N ALA A 164 -7.99 -19.86 27.92
CA ALA A 164 -8.80 -18.67 27.74
C ALA A 164 -8.05 -17.46 27.14
N ARG A 165 -6.70 -17.45 27.16
CA ARG A 165 -5.87 -16.32 26.73
C ARG A 165 -4.79 -16.68 25.73
N THR A 166 -4.67 -17.93 25.35
CA THR A 166 -3.66 -18.39 24.38
C THR A 166 -4.34 -18.77 23.06
N VAL A 167 -3.84 -18.18 21.97
CA VAL A 167 -4.28 -18.48 20.61
C VAL A 167 -3.08 -18.97 19.80
N VAL A 168 -3.22 -20.12 19.16
CA VAL A 168 -2.17 -20.72 18.32
C VAL A 168 -2.70 -20.84 16.90
N PHE A 169 -2.11 -20.11 15.96
CA PHE A 169 -2.36 -20.29 14.54
C PHE A 169 -1.35 -21.29 13.97
N ARG A 170 -1.81 -22.38 13.39
CA ARG A 170 -0.96 -23.37 12.71
C ARG A 170 -1.04 -23.17 11.21
N PHE A 171 0.12 -23.26 10.56
CA PHE A 171 0.28 -22.98 9.14
C PHE A 171 0.33 -24.28 8.33
N LYS A 172 -0.15 -24.22 7.09
CA LYS A 172 -0.06 -25.32 6.11
C LYS A 172 1.37 -25.51 5.62
N GLN A 173 2.10 -24.39 5.52
CA GLN A 173 3.47 -24.28 5.05
C GLN A 173 4.15 -23.09 5.69
N ARG A 174 5.46 -23.00 5.60
CA ARG A 174 6.20 -21.80 6.02
C ARG A 174 5.75 -20.61 5.17
N ASN A 175 5.44 -19.52 5.84
CA ASN A 175 5.14 -18.24 5.21
C ASN A 175 5.74 -17.14 6.08
N ALA A 176 6.73 -16.44 5.54
CA ALA A 176 7.55 -15.49 6.28
C ALA A 176 6.76 -14.29 6.84
N GLU A 177 5.61 -13.95 6.23
CA GLU A 177 4.81 -12.77 6.60
C GLU A 177 3.55 -13.10 7.39
N LEU A 178 3.15 -14.37 7.45
CA LEU A 178 1.82 -14.75 7.96
C LEU A 178 1.62 -14.36 9.43
N HIS A 179 2.66 -14.44 10.25
CA HIS A 179 2.61 -14.02 11.65
C HIS A 179 2.39 -12.50 11.79
N MET A 180 2.91 -11.69 10.85
CA MET A 180 2.68 -10.24 10.81
C MET A 180 1.25 -9.90 10.39
N THR A 181 0.76 -10.50 9.30
CA THR A 181 -0.61 -10.27 8.83
C THR A 181 -1.66 -10.75 9.83
N LEU A 182 -1.36 -11.80 10.61
CA LEU A 182 -2.20 -12.22 11.74
C LEU A 182 -2.17 -11.22 12.90
N GLY A 183 -1.05 -10.52 13.12
CA GLY A 183 -0.97 -9.43 14.08
C GLY A 183 -1.96 -8.30 13.77
N GLU A 184 -2.31 -8.09 12.50
CA GLU A 184 -3.31 -7.10 12.04
C GLU A 184 -4.76 -7.60 12.13
N LEU A 185 -5.02 -8.84 12.59
CA LEU A 185 -6.38 -9.38 12.72
C LEU A 185 -7.23 -8.47 13.61
N PRO A 186 -8.31 -7.85 13.10
CA PRO A 186 -9.26 -7.12 13.91
C PRO A 186 -10.08 -8.08 14.75
N VAL A 187 -10.13 -7.85 16.07
CA VAL A 187 -10.83 -8.73 17.01
C VAL A 187 -12.13 -8.11 17.46
N PHE A 188 -13.20 -8.86 17.32
CA PHE A 188 -14.52 -8.55 17.82
C PHE A 188 -15.09 -9.71 18.66
N SER A 189 -16.02 -9.41 19.54
CA SER A 189 -16.66 -10.44 20.38
C SER A 189 -17.34 -11.51 19.51
N HIS A 190 -17.20 -12.78 19.90
CA HIS A 190 -17.91 -13.89 19.27
C HIS A 190 -19.43 -13.73 19.27
N LYS A 191 -19.97 -12.79 20.07
CA LYS A 191 -21.39 -12.42 20.11
C LYS A 191 -21.82 -11.44 19.03
N SER A 192 -20.86 -10.86 18.25
CA SER A 192 -21.14 -9.77 17.28
C SER A 192 -22.02 -10.20 16.12
N TYR A 193 -21.79 -11.38 15.57
CA TYR A 193 -22.46 -11.85 14.36
C TYR A 193 -23.04 -13.27 14.53
N PRO A 194 -24.03 -13.47 15.41
CA PRO A 194 -24.53 -14.82 15.75
C PRO A 194 -25.22 -15.54 14.58
N LYS A 195 -25.66 -14.80 13.55
CA LYS A 195 -26.31 -15.33 12.35
C LYS A 195 -25.46 -15.11 11.07
N GLY A 196 -24.14 -14.82 11.24
CA GLY A 196 -23.23 -14.49 10.15
C GLY A 196 -23.32 -13.04 9.66
N LEU A 197 -22.37 -12.65 8.82
CA LEU A 197 -22.23 -11.27 8.34
C LEU A 197 -23.37 -10.82 7.42
N ALA A 198 -23.88 -11.73 6.59
CA ALA A 198 -24.97 -11.42 5.65
C ALA A 198 -26.28 -11.01 6.32
N ALA A 199 -26.56 -11.56 7.51
CA ALA A 199 -27.78 -11.30 8.25
C ALA A 199 -27.79 -9.94 8.98
N ALA A 200 -26.65 -9.25 9.01
CA ALA A 200 -26.46 -8.05 9.83
C ALA A 200 -25.68 -6.94 9.12
N PRO A 201 -26.14 -6.42 7.95
CA PRO A 201 -25.40 -5.44 7.17
C PRO A 201 -25.14 -4.12 7.91
N ASN A 202 -26.00 -3.77 8.87
CA ASN A 202 -25.87 -2.56 9.68
C ASN A 202 -25.51 -2.85 11.15
N ALA A 203 -25.18 -4.10 11.50
CA ALA A 203 -24.75 -4.41 12.86
C ALA A 203 -23.30 -3.97 13.07
N LEU A 204 -23.12 -3.23 14.16
CA LEU A 204 -21.80 -2.86 14.64
C LEU A 204 -21.15 -4.07 15.33
N PRO A 205 -19.87 -4.34 15.09
CA PRO A 205 -19.15 -5.31 15.89
C PRO A 205 -19.01 -4.82 17.35
N ILE A 206 -19.09 -5.74 18.30
CA ILE A 206 -18.73 -5.44 19.69
C ILE A 206 -17.22 -5.41 19.77
N GLY A 207 -16.65 -4.21 19.74
CA GLY A 207 -15.22 -3.96 19.69
C GLY A 207 -14.62 -3.60 21.03
N SER A 208 -13.31 -3.40 21.04
CA SER A 208 -12.48 -3.04 22.19
C SER A 208 -11.69 -1.74 21.98
N GLY A 209 -11.91 -1.05 20.85
CA GLY A 209 -11.14 0.09 20.41
C GLY A 209 -11.33 1.37 21.24
N PRO A 210 -10.56 2.44 20.92
CA PRO A 210 -10.52 3.66 21.72
C PRO A 210 -11.78 4.52 21.63
N TYR A 211 -12.64 4.28 20.65
CA TYR A 211 -13.89 5.03 20.46
C TYR A 211 -15.09 4.12 20.35
N ARG A 212 -16.24 4.65 20.80
CA ARG A 212 -17.56 4.05 20.63
C ARG A 212 -18.31 4.77 19.54
N PHE A 213 -18.96 4.02 18.66
CA PHE A 213 -19.89 4.59 17.68
C PHE A 213 -21.08 5.21 18.42
N VAL A 214 -21.48 6.41 18.00
CA VAL A 214 -22.62 7.14 18.58
C VAL A 214 -23.81 7.12 17.65
N ARG A 215 -23.61 7.59 16.41
CA ARG A 215 -24.67 7.69 15.40
C ARG A 215 -24.10 7.89 14.02
N ALA A 216 -24.90 7.57 13.02
CA ALA A 216 -24.68 7.96 11.64
C ALA A 216 -25.93 8.61 11.04
N ASP A 217 -25.68 9.62 10.23
CA ASP A 217 -26.65 10.19 9.29
C ASP A 217 -26.15 9.78 7.90
N THR A 218 -26.84 8.83 7.29
CA THR A 218 -26.41 8.13 6.08
C THR A 218 -26.03 9.14 4.97
N ASN A 219 -24.86 8.95 4.39
CA ASN A 219 -24.28 9.82 3.35
C ASN A 219 -24.00 11.27 3.77
N ARG A 220 -24.07 11.60 5.05
CA ARG A 220 -23.74 12.93 5.56
C ARG A 220 -22.63 12.92 6.60
N GLN A 221 -22.80 12.16 7.67
CA GLN A 221 -21.78 12.08 8.72
C GLN A 221 -21.96 10.85 9.62
N SER A 222 -20.86 10.46 10.27
CA SER A 222 -20.84 9.56 11.42
C SER A 222 -20.13 10.22 12.60
N GLU A 223 -20.46 9.80 13.81
CA GLU A 223 -19.94 10.36 15.05
C GLU A 223 -19.50 9.26 16.00
N TYR A 224 -18.34 9.47 16.58
CA TYR A 224 -17.69 8.58 17.54
C TYR A 224 -17.34 9.37 18.81
N ARG A 225 -17.47 8.74 19.97
CA ARG A 225 -17.07 9.29 21.26
C ARG A 225 -15.95 8.45 21.85
N ARG A 226 -14.93 9.13 22.37
CA ARG A 226 -13.80 8.46 23.04
C ARG A 226 -14.33 7.66 24.24
N ASP A 227 -13.87 6.44 24.37
CA ASP A 227 -14.13 5.62 25.55
C ASP A 227 -13.18 6.05 26.67
N ALA A 228 -13.72 6.71 27.69
CA ALA A 228 -12.92 7.13 28.85
C ALA A 228 -12.35 5.94 29.64
N ALA A 229 -13.00 4.76 29.53
CA ALA A 229 -12.56 3.52 30.15
C ALA A 229 -11.75 2.61 29.19
N TYR A 230 -11.26 3.16 28.07
CA TYR A 230 -10.48 2.37 27.11
C TYR A 230 -9.35 1.61 27.80
N TRP A 231 -9.41 0.30 27.72
CA TRP A 231 -8.56 -0.62 28.48
C TRP A 231 -7.06 -0.44 28.18
N ALA A 232 -6.70 -0.06 26.92
CA ALA A 232 -5.32 0.06 26.45
C ALA A 232 -4.73 1.48 26.57
N GLN A 233 -5.46 2.47 27.11
CA GLN A 233 -5.04 3.88 27.09
C GLN A 233 -3.64 4.14 27.69
N ASN A 234 -3.19 3.29 28.62
CA ASN A 234 -1.88 3.40 29.28
C ASN A 234 -0.84 2.43 28.72
N LEU A 235 -1.17 1.61 27.73
CA LEU A 235 -0.18 0.77 27.05
C LEU A 235 0.83 1.63 26.29
N PRO A 236 2.11 1.25 26.22
CA PRO A 236 3.11 1.98 25.43
C PRO A 236 2.66 2.27 24.00
N THR A 237 1.96 1.35 23.38
CA THR A 237 1.44 1.45 22.01
C THR A 237 0.25 2.40 21.85
N ARG A 238 -0.32 2.93 22.94
CA ARG A 238 -1.52 3.80 22.93
C ARG A 238 -1.36 5.08 23.75
N LYS A 239 -0.33 5.15 24.59
CA LYS A 239 -0.08 6.31 25.45
C LYS A 239 0.20 7.56 24.63
N GLY A 240 -0.55 8.63 24.92
CA GLY A 240 -0.47 9.89 24.15
C GLY A 240 -1.29 9.90 22.85
N MET A 241 -2.08 8.86 22.60
CA MET A 241 -2.93 8.75 21.42
C MET A 241 -4.42 8.86 21.75
N TYR A 242 -5.24 9.08 20.70
CA TYR A 242 -6.71 9.17 20.80
C TYR A 242 -7.16 10.23 21.79
N ASN A 243 -6.75 11.49 21.53
CA ASN A 243 -6.91 12.57 22.47
C ASN A 243 -8.24 13.34 22.34
N PHE A 244 -8.90 13.26 21.18
CA PHE A 244 -10.17 13.95 20.93
C PHE A 244 -11.32 13.22 21.62
N ASP A 245 -12.24 13.96 22.26
CA ASP A 245 -13.43 13.38 22.86
C ASP A 245 -14.45 12.93 21.82
N THR A 246 -14.52 13.66 20.71
CA THR A 246 -15.44 13.34 19.61
C THR A 246 -14.70 13.33 18.28
N VAL A 247 -14.91 12.28 17.49
CA VAL A 247 -14.45 12.18 16.11
C VAL A 247 -15.66 12.14 15.19
N ARG A 248 -15.61 12.89 14.08
CA ARG A 248 -16.66 12.90 13.05
C ARG A 248 -16.07 12.67 11.67
N PHE A 249 -16.72 11.83 10.87
CA PHE A 249 -16.48 11.72 9.44
C PHE A 249 -17.62 12.41 8.71
N LYS A 250 -17.28 13.36 7.81
CA LYS A 250 -18.25 14.12 7.01
C LYS A 250 -18.08 13.77 5.55
N TYR A 251 -19.16 13.33 4.91
CA TYR A 251 -19.15 12.78 3.56
C TYR A 251 -19.44 13.86 2.52
N TYR A 252 -18.63 13.89 1.48
CA TYR A 252 -18.71 14.86 0.37
C TYR A 252 -18.70 14.13 -0.96
N ARG A 253 -19.74 14.37 -1.78
CA ARG A 253 -19.81 13.83 -3.14
C ARG A 253 -19.06 14.69 -4.15
N ASP A 254 -18.90 15.97 -3.86
CA ASP A 254 -18.26 16.96 -4.73
C ASP A 254 -17.02 17.56 -4.05
N ASP A 255 -15.92 17.62 -4.82
CA ASP A 255 -14.63 18.10 -4.33
C ASP A 255 -14.62 19.60 -4.05
N SER A 256 -15.38 20.40 -4.81
CA SER A 256 -15.50 21.86 -4.58
C SER A 256 -16.25 22.15 -3.28
N VAL A 257 -17.30 21.38 -2.98
CA VAL A 257 -18.03 21.47 -1.71
C VAL A 257 -17.13 21.04 -0.54
N ARG A 258 -16.32 20.00 -0.73
CA ARG A 258 -15.32 19.59 0.25
C ARG A 258 -14.31 20.70 0.55
N ILE A 259 -13.78 21.37 -0.48
CA ILE A 259 -12.84 22.50 -0.31
C ILE A 259 -13.49 23.64 0.49
N GLU A 260 -14.72 24.01 0.17
CA GLU A 260 -15.43 25.04 0.93
C GLU A 260 -15.77 24.59 2.36
N GLY A 261 -15.91 23.30 2.58
CA GLY A 261 -16.15 22.71 3.89
C GLY A 261 -15.06 23.04 4.92
N ILE A 262 -13.77 22.91 4.60
CA ILE A 262 -12.69 23.27 5.53
C ILE A 262 -12.62 24.78 5.75
N LYS A 263 -12.83 25.58 4.70
CA LYS A 263 -12.88 27.04 4.80
C LYS A 263 -14.04 27.50 5.68
N GLY A 264 -15.18 26.83 5.58
CA GLY A 264 -16.37 27.09 6.38
C GLY A 264 -16.38 26.47 7.78
N GLY A 265 -15.32 25.73 8.20
CA GLY A 265 -15.27 25.14 9.51
C GLY A 265 -16.05 23.84 9.69
N GLN A 266 -16.39 23.20 8.60
CA GLN A 266 -17.16 21.95 8.67
C GLN A 266 -16.31 20.77 9.13
N TYR A 267 -15.00 20.80 8.89
CA TYR A 267 -14.05 19.79 9.36
C TYR A 267 -12.69 20.44 9.63
N ASP A 268 -11.78 19.69 10.25
CA ASP A 268 -10.58 20.24 10.88
C ASP A 268 -9.28 19.91 10.16
N PHE A 269 -9.24 18.84 9.37
CA PHE A 269 -8.03 18.35 8.70
C PHE A 269 -8.36 17.73 7.35
N VAL A 270 -7.50 17.94 6.34
CA VAL A 270 -7.58 17.26 5.05
C VAL A 270 -6.18 17.05 4.46
N GLN A 271 -5.96 15.89 3.86
CA GLN A 271 -4.87 15.64 2.93
C GLN A 271 -5.34 15.99 1.52
N GLU A 272 -4.71 16.99 0.90
CA GLU A 272 -5.06 17.45 -0.46
C GLU A 272 -4.19 16.75 -1.50
N ASN A 273 -4.80 15.82 -2.23
CA ASN A 273 -4.09 15.01 -3.23
C ASN A 273 -4.11 15.63 -4.63
N ILE A 274 -4.95 16.64 -4.88
CA ILE A 274 -5.11 17.26 -6.19
C ILE A 274 -4.20 18.49 -6.29
N ALA A 275 -3.20 18.43 -7.17
CA ALA A 275 -2.19 19.48 -7.34
C ALA A 275 -2.79 20.86 -7.61
N ARG A 276 -3.85 20.96 -8.46
CA ARG A 276 -4.54 22.22 -8.75
C ARG A 276 -5.18 22.83 -7.50
N ASN A 277 -5.81 22.01 -6.66
CA ASN A 277 -6.44 22.49 -5.43
C ASN A 277 -5.39 22.99 -4.46
N TRP A 278 -4.31 22.22 -4.25
CA TRP A 278 -3.17 22.65 -3.43
C TRP A 278 -2.60 23.99 -3.87
N ALA A 279 -2.40 24.18 -5.18
CA ALA A 279 -1.81 25.39 -5.73
C ALA A 279 -2.75 26.61 -5.69
N ARG A 280 -4.07 26.42 -5.80
CA ARG A 280 -5.00 27.54 -6.06
C ARG A 280 -6.12 27.70 -5.06
N ALA A 281 -6.58 26.63 -4.39
CA ALA A 281 -7.76 26.71 -3.55
C ALA A 281 -7.48 27.31 -2.16
N TYR A 282 -6.22 27.36 -1.75
CA TYR A 282 -5.80 27.77 -0.41
C TYR A 282 -4.72 28.87 -0.47
N PRO A 283 -5.06 30.08 -0.97
CA PRO A 283 -4.14 31.22 -0.94
C PRO A 283 -3.94 31.73 0.48
N GLU A 284 -2.84 32.44 0.74
CA GLU A 284 -2.45 32.91 2.07
C GLU A 284 -3.55 33.73 2.75
N SER A 285 -4.24 34.59 2.01
CA SER A 285 -5.38 35.38 2.50
C SER A 285 -6.52 34.52 3.05
N VAL A 286 -6.77 33.35 2.46
CA VAL A 286 -7.79 32.40 2.93
C VAL A 286 -7.28 31.67 4.18
N LEU A 287 -6.00 31.26 4.20
CA LEU A 287 -5.41 30.58 5.34
C LEU A 287 -5.50 31.45 6.59
N GLN A 288 -5.07 32.70 6.51
CA GLN A 288 -5.13 33.66 7.62
C GLN A 288 -6.57 33.95 8.06
N LYS A 289 -7.45 34.32 7.12
CA LYS A 289 -8.86 34.62 7.42
C LYS A 289 -9.63 33.47 8.07
N ARG A 290 -9.27 32.24 7.72
CA ARG A 290 -9.95 31.01 8.17
C ARG A 290 -9.20 30.26 9.27
N ASN A 291 -8.09 30.82 9.75
CA ASN A 291 -7.24 30.23 10.78
C ASN A 291 -6.81 28.80 10.43
N LEU A 292 -6.29 28.63 9.21
CA LEU A 292 -5.83 27.37 8.65
C LEU A 292 -4.32 27.36 8.50
N GLN A 293 -3.73 26.19 8.65
CA GLN A 293 -2.32 25.92 8.35
C GLN A 293 -2.23 25.05 7.09
N LYS A 294 -1.17 25.25 6.31
CA LYS A 294 -0.88 24.54 5.07
C LYS A 294 0.57 24.04 5.14
N HIS A 295 0.76 22.72 5.14
CA HIS A 295 2.08 22.11 5.29
C HIS A 295 2.30 20.97 4.31
N GLU A 296 3.57 20.73 4.00
CA GLU A 296 4.05 19.54 3.31
C GLU A 296 4.79 18.66 4.31
N TRP A 297 4.31 17.44 4.53
CA TRP A 297 4.88 16.48 5.46
C TRP A 297 5.63 15.39 4.71
N GLN A 298 6.86 15.12 5.13
CA GLN A 298 7.68 14.06 4.56
C GLN A 298 7.17 12.68 4.99
N HIS A 299 7.38 11.68 4.15
CA HIS A 299 7.16 10.27 4.48
C HIS A 299 8.12 9.38 3.70
N SER A 300 8.35 8.16 4.23
CA SER A 300 9.19 7.12 3.60
C SER A 300 8.36 5.98 3.01
N ASN A 301 7.04 6.13 2.92
CA ASN A 301 6.19 5.10 2.34
C ASN A 301 6.56 4.84 0.88
N THR A 302 6.68 3.57 0.52
CA THR A 302 6.84 3.15 -0.87
C THR A 302 5.63 3.59 -1.69
N ALA A 303 5.87 4.31 -2.78
CA ALA A 303 4.83 4.82 -3.66
C ALA A 303 4.43 3.81 -4.77
N GLY A 304 5.23 2.74 -4.95
CA GLY A 304 5.05 1.80 -6.05
C GLY A 304 5.35 2.42 -7.41
N LEU A 305 4.88 1.80 -8.48
CA LEU A 305 5.06 2.26 -9.85
C LEU A 305 3.70 2.59 -10.49
N GLN A 306 3.36 3.87 -10.54
CA GLN A 306 2.26 4.36 -11.36
C GLN A 306 2.75 4.64 -12.77
N GLY A 307 1.99 4.18 -13.78
CA GLY A 307 2.36 4.45 -15.16
C GLY A 307 1.35 3.97 -16.20
N PHE A 308 1.64 4.27 -17.45
CA PHE A 308 0.91 3.71 -18.57
C PHE A 308 1.56 2.38 -18.95
N VAL A 309 0.86 1.28 -18.59
CA VAL A 309 1.33 -0.06 -18.89
C VAL A 309 1.11 -0.38 -20.35
N MET A 310 2.06 -1.09 -20.93
CA MET A 310 2.06 -1.59 -22.30
C MET A 310 1.78 -3.08 -22.30
N ASN A 311 0.71 -3.50 -22.98
CA ASN A 311 0.33 -4.91 -23.06
C ASN A 311 1.22 -5.66 -24.06
N THR A 312 2.24 -6.34 -23.56
CA THR A 312 3.23 -7.05 -24.39
C THR A 312 2.67 -8.29 -25.12
N ARG A 313 1.43 -8.70 -24.81
CA ARG A 313 0.71 -9.75 -25.55
C ARG A 313 0.35 -9.30 -26.97
N ARG A 314 0.35 -7.99 -27.24
CA ARG A 314 -0.10 -7.38 -28.48
C ARG A 314 1.06 -6.78 -29.27
N LYS A 315 1.04 -7.03 -30.60
CA LYS A 315 1.93 -6.30 -31.50
C LYS A 315 1.42 -4.86 -31.65
N PRO A 316 2.36 -3.90 -31.73
CA PRO A 316 3.81 -4.04 -31.75
C PRO A 316 4.50 -3.93 -30.37
N LEU A 317 3.73 -4.03 -29.29
CA LEU A 317 4.24 -3.83 -27.92
C LEU A 317 5.06 -5.03 -27.39
N ASP A 318 5.08 -6.15 -28.11
CA ASP A 318 6.00 -7.27 -27.88
C ASP A 318 7.48 -6.89 -28.17
N ASP A 319 7.73 -5.90 -29.03
CA ASP A 319 9.08 -5.42 -29.32
C ASP A 319 9.55 -4.37 -28.29
N ILE A 320 10.62 -4.67 -27.57
CA ILE A 320 11.19 -3.78 -26.55
C ILE A 320 11.64 -2.42 -27.12
N ARG A 321 12.05 -2.35 -28.38
CA ARG A 321 12.48 -1.11 -29.05
C ARG A 321 11.30 -0.15 -29.22
N VAL A 322 10.11 -0.67 -29.52
CA VAL A 322 8.87 0.10 -29.57
C VAL A 322 8.51 0.61 -28.18
N ARG A 323 8.58 -0.25 -27.15
CA ARG A 323 8.30 0.17 -25.77
C ARG A 323 9.26 1.26 -25.27
N ARG A 324 10.56 1.12 -25.57
CA ARG A 324 11.56 2.17 -25.25
C ARG A 324 11.27 3.49 -25.97
N ALA A 325 10.85 3.44 -27.24
CA ALA A 325 10.45 4.64 -27.98
C ALA A 325 9.25 5.35 -27.34
N LEU A 326 8.26 4.59 -26.86
CA LEU A 326 7.11 5.15 -26.13
C LEU A 326 7.53 5.79 -24.80
N VAL A 327 8.43 5.18 -24.03
CA VAL A 327 8.96 5.76 -22.79
C VAL A 327 9.72 7.07 -23.06
N LEU A 328 10.54 7.11 -24.12
CA LEU A 328 11.28 8.31 -24.54
C LEU A 328 10.37 9.46 -24.97
N SER A 329 9.21 9.17 -25.55
CA SER A 329 8.28 10.17 -26.07
C SER A 329 7.44 10.88 -24.99
N PHE A 330 7.50 10.43 -23.74
CA PHE A 330 6.68 10.99 -22.65
C PHE A 330 7.39 12.16 -21.97
N ASP A 331 6.94 13.38 -22.25
CA ASP A 331 7.48 14.64 -21.72
C ASP A 331 6.92 14.93 -20.32
N TYR A 332 7.44 14.21 -19.33
CA TYR A 332 7.00 14.33 -17.94
C TYR A 332 7.23 15.74 -17.37
N GLU A 333 8.40 16.33 -17.60
CA GLU A 333 8.78 17.63 -17.03
C GLU A 333 7.82 18.74 -17.47
N SER A 334 7.46 18.77 -18.74
CA SER A 334 6.47 19.72 -19.26
C SER A 334 5.07 19.50 -18.64
N ILE A 335 4.67 18.22 -18.50
CA ILE A 335 3.40 17.85 -17.85
C ILE A 335 3.39 18.27 -16.39
N ASN A 336 4.44 17.94 -15.64
CA ASN A 336 4.56 18.28 -14.24
C ASN A 336 4.51 19.80 -14.00
N ASN A 337 5.28 20.56 -14.75
CA ASN A 337 5.34 22.00 -14.59
C ASN A 337 4.03 22.70 -15.01
N ARG A 338 3.42 22.31 -16.13
CA ARG A 338 2.26 22.99 -16.69
C ARG A 338 0.90 22.55 -16.13
N LEU A 339 0.77 21.25 -15.81
CA LEU A 339 -0.49 20.68 -15.32
C LEU A 339 -0.49 20.45 -13.82
N PHE A 340 0.68 20.15 -13.23
CA PHE A 340 0.80 19.75 -11.82
C PHE A 340 1.60 20.74 -10.97
N TYR A 341 1.95 21.90 -11.51
CA TYR A 341 2.62 22.98 -10.75
C TYR A 341 3.97 22.57 -10.15
N GLY A 342 4.66 21.59 -10.75
CA GLY A 342 5.91 21.05 -10.25
C GLY A 342 5.78 20.19 -8.97
N LEU A 343 4.57 19.80 -8.59
CA LEU A 343 4.27 19.21 -7.28
C LEU A 343 4.49 17.70 -7.18
N TYR A 344 4.83 17.02 -8.26
CA TYR A 344 5.08 15.57 -8.24
C TYR A 344 6.51 15.25 -8.63
N LYS A 345 6.96 14.08 -8.22
CA LYS A 345 8.20 13.44 -8.72
C LYS A 345 7.84 12.33 -9.71
N ARG A 346 8.77 12.02 -10.62
CA ARG A 346 8.57 10.95 -11.57
C ARG A 346 8.76 9.59 -10.91
N SER A 347 7.81 8.67 -11.10
CA SER A 347 7.96 7.26 -10.69
C SER A 347 9.10 6.62 -11.47
N TYR A 348 9.90 5.74 -10.84
CA TYR A 348 11.09 5.18 -11.48
C TYR A 348 11.34 3.70 -11.17
N SER A 349 10.64 3.12 -10.20
CA SER A 349 10.86 1.77 -9.69
C SER A 349 9.53 1.17 -9.24
N LEU A 350 9.45 -0.15 -9.18
CA LEU A 350 8.36 -0.85 -8.48
C LEU A 350 8.26 -0.42 -7.01
N PHE A 351 9.40 -0.02 -6.44
CA PHE A 351 9.54 0.42 -5.06
C PHE A 351 9.91 1.91 -4.96
N THR A 352 9.36 2.74 -5.84
CA THR A 352 9.58 4.18 -5.83
C THR A 352 9.40 4.76 -4.42
N ASN A 353 10.31 5.63 -3.98
CA ASN A 353 10.40 6.24 -2.64
C ASN A 353 10.73 5.24 -1.50
N GLY A 354 10.89 3.97 -1.79
CA GLY A 354 11.21 2.92 -0.80
C GLY A 354 12.67 2.47 -0.86
N SER A 355 13.08 1.71 0.15
CA SER A 355 14.46 1.22 0.30
C SER A 355 14.81 0.06 -0.64
N MET A 356 13.81 -0.55 -1.30
CA MET A 356 13.95 -1.73 -2.14
C MET A 356 14.11 -1.43 -3.64
N ALA A 357 14.14 -0.16 -4.04
CA ALA A 357 14.42 0.21 -5.43
C ALA A 357 15.83 -0.22 -5.84
N ALA A 358 15.98 -0.80 -7.05
CA ALA A 358 17.28 -1.09 -7.63
C ALA A 358 17.98 0.20 -8.04
N GLU A 359 19.29 0.28 -7.81
CA GLU A 359 20.12 1.43 -8.14
C GLU A 359 21.38 1.02 -8.90
N GLY A 360 21.92 1.92 -9.70
CA GLY A 360 23.19 1.73 -10.43
C GLY A 360 23.30 0.36 -11.12
N LYS A 361 24.51 -0.20 -11.14
CA LYS A 361 24.76 -1.60 -11.57
C LYS A 361 24.53 -2.57 -10.41
N PRO A 362 24.14 -3.83 -10.67
CA PRO A 362 23.93 -4.79 -9.58
C PRO A 362 25.26 -5.11 -8.88
N GLN A 363 25.22 -5.15 -7.55
CA GLN A 363 26.39 -5.43 -6.71
C GLN A 363 26.05 -6.45 -5.62
N GLY A 364 27.08 -7.01 -4.97
CA GLY A 364 26.93 -7.87 -3.81
C GLY A 364 25.92 -9.00 -3.97
N ALA A 365 25.02 -9.16 -3.01
CA ALA A 365 23.99 -10.20 -2.98
C ALA A 365 23.01 -10.11 -4.18
N GLU A 366 22.65 -8.89 -4.62
CA GLU A 366 21.80 -8.69 -5.79
C GLU A 366 22.45 -9.28 -7.05
N ARG A 367 23.73 -8.98 -7.29
CA ARG A 367 24.48 -9.53 -8.43
C ARG A 367 24.60 -11.05 -8.33
N ALA A 368 24.85 -11.59 -7.15
CA ALA A 368 24.91 -13.03 -6.93
C ALA A 368 23.58 -13.72 -7.25
N LEU A 369 22.47 -13.15 -6.80
CA LEU A 369 21.12 -13.66 -7.13
C LEU A 369 20.85 -13.61 -8.62
N LEU A 370 21.13 -12.50 -9.29
CA LEU A 370 20.95 -12.36 -10.75
C LEU A 370 21.84 -13.34 -11.53
N ASN A 371 23.05 -13.64 -11.05
CA ASN A 371 23.93 -14.63 -11.69
C ASN A 371 23.30 -16.03 -11.70
N SER A 372 22.45 -16.40 -10.76
CA SER A 372 21.73 -17.69 -10.76
C SER A 372 20.76 -17.86 -11.93
N VAL A 373 20.38 -16.76 -12.58
CA VAL A 373 19.49 -16.73 -13.75
C VAL A 373 20.14 -16.07 -14.98
N ARG A 374 21.47 -15.93 -14.98
CA ARG A 374 22.22 -15.17 -15.97
C ARG A 374 21.95 -15.57 -17.41
N ASN A 375 21.83 -16.87 -17.67
CA ASN A 375 21.57 -17.41 -19.00
C ASN A 375 20.17 -17.10 -19.55
N LYS A 376 19.29 -16.54 -18.71
CA LYS A 376 17.91 -16.15 -19.07
C LYS A 376 17.74 -14.63 -19.20
N LEU A 377 18.80 -13.84 -18.93
CA LEU A 377 18.76 -12.39 -18.90
C LEU A 377 19.71 -11.76 -19.92
N PRO A 378 19.33 -10.61 -20.51
CA PRO A 378 20.24 -9.87 -21.37
C PRO A 378 21.43 -9.32 -20.58
N ALA A 379 22.60 -9.19 -21.22
CA ALA A 379 23.84 -8.67 -20.63
C ALA A 379 23.66 -7.29 -19.98
N ALA A 380 22.82 -6.44 -20.57
CA ALA A 380 22.51 -5.09 -20.06
C ALA A 380 22.06 -5.07 -18.60
N VAL A 381 21.36 -6.11 -18.11
CA VAL A 381 20.93 -6.22 -16.69
C VAL A 381 22.12 -6.23 -15.74
N PHE A 382 23.28 -6.73 -16.19
CA PHE A 382 24.51 -6.87 -15.38
C PHE A 382 25.51 -5.73 -15.63
N ASP A 383 25.58 -5.25 -16.85
CA ASP A 383 26.67 -4.39 -17.32
C ASP A 383 26.28 -2.91 -17.41
N GLU A 384 24.98 -2.61 -17.42
CA GLU A 384 24.46 -1.25 -17.45
C GLU A 384 23.81 -0.86 -16.11
N PRO A 385 23.77 0.43 -15.76
CA PRO A 385 22.93 0.91 -14.69
C PRO A 385 21.45 0.57 -14.95
N VAL A 386 20.69 0.28 -13.90
CA VAL A 386 19.26 0.05 -14.05
C VAL A 386 18.58 1.25 -14.72
N PRO A 387 17.70 1.04 -15.74
CA PRO A 387 17.10 2.13 -16.48
C PRO A 387 16.34 3.11 -15.60
N LEU A 388 16.65 4.39 -15.70
CA LEU A 388 15.87 5.48 -15.14
C LEU A 388 14.95 6.07 -16.23
N PRO A 389 13.80 6.64 -15.86
CA PRO A 389 12.97 7.37 -16.81
C PRO A 389 13.76 8.50 -17.48
N PRO A 390 13.66 8.66 -18.81
CA PRO A 390 14.40 9.69 -19.53
C PRO A 390 13.94 11.08 -19.07
N GLN A 391 14.90 11.96 -18.84
CA GLN A 391 14.64 13.36 -18.55
C GLN A 391 14.47 14.15 -19.85
N THR A 392 13.65 15.20 -19.80
CA THR A 392 13.48 16.14 -20.91
C THR A 392 14.53 17.25 -20.81
N ASN A 393 15.17 17.56 -21.91
CA ASN A 393 16.15 18.64 -21.94
C ASN A 393 15.50 20.00 -21.63
N PRO A 394 16.02 20.82 -20.69
CA PRO A 394 15.41 22.09 -20.32
C PRO A 394 15.27 23.08 -21.47
N ALA A 395 16.23 23.14 -22.39
CA ALA A 395 16.23 24.07 -23.52
C ALA A 395 15.53 23.53 -24.77
N LEU A 396 15.73 22.24 -25.08
CA LEU A 396 15.26 21.61 -26.31
C LEU A 396 13.94 20.83 -26.13
N GLY A 397 13.43 20.75 -24.91
CA GLY A 397 12.24 19.95 -24.58
C GLY A 397 12.44 18.48 -24.87
N VAL A 398 11.38 17.79 -25.26
CA VAL A 398 11.38 16.35 -25.55
C VAL A 398 12.07 15.99 -26.89
N ARG A 399 12.49 16.98 -27.70
CA ARG A 399 13.04 16.74 -29.07
C ARG A 399 14.20 15.76 -29.08
N PRO A 400 15.24 15.83 -28.22
CA PRO A 400 16.35 14.86 -28.24
C PRO A 400 15.87 13.42 -28.01
N ASN A 401 14.89 13.24 -27.10
CA ASN A 401 14.32 11.93 -26.79
C ASN A 401 13.51 11.39 -27.98
N LEU A 402 12.79 12.25 -28.71
CA LEU A 402 12.08 11.86 -29.94
C LEU A 402 13.00 11.43 -31.06
N VAL A 403 14.20 12.04 -31.17
CA VAL A 403 15.24 11.60 -32.15
C VAL A 403 15.70 10.18 -31.85
N GLN A 404 15.98 9.87 -30.56
CA GLN A 404 16.32 8.52 -30.12
C GLN A 404 15.18 7.52 -30.35
N ALA A 405 13.93 7.94 -30.04
CA ALA A 405 12.74 7.12 -30.27
C ALA A 405 12.60 6.74 -31.77
N ARG A 406 12.82 7.69 -32.66
CA ARG A 406 12.80 7.43 -34.12
C ARG A 406 13.84 6.39 -34.52
N ALA A 407 15.06 6.49 -34.03
CA ALA A 407 16.13 5.52 -34.34
C ALA A 407 15.74 4.10 -33.85
N LEU A 408 15.15 3.97 -32.65
CA LEU A 408 14.65 2.70 -32.14
C LEU A 408 13.55 2.11 -33.05
N LEU A 409 12.59 2.93 -33.48
CA LEU A 409 11.50 2.50 -34.35
C LEU A 409 12.03 2.04 -35.73
N GLN A 410 12.99 2.77 -36.28
CA GLN A 410 13.67 2.36 -37.53
C GLN A 410 14.40 1.03 -37.35
N SER A 411 15.14 0.84 -36.25
CA SER A 411 15.80 -0.44 -35.95
C SER A 411 14.79 -1.59 -35.74
N ALA A 412 13.56 -1.30 -35.30
CA ALA A 412 12.46 -2.24 -35.20
C ALA A 412 11.81 -2.59 -36.53
N GLY A 413 12.27 -1.95 -37.64
CA GLY A 413 11.82 -2.23 -39.00
C GLY A 413 10.72 -1.30 -39.53
N TYR A 414 10.41 -0.23 -38.77
CA TYR A 414 9.48 0.79 -39.24
C TYR A 414 10.16 1.80 -40.17
N ARG A 415 9.38 2.37 -41.06
CA ARG A 415 9.86 3.40 -42.02
C ARG A 415 8.81 4.49 -42.20
N TYR A 416 9.24 5.66 -42.63
CA TYR A 416 8.33 6.78 -42.91
C TYR A 416 7.84 6.75 -44.36
N ARG A 417 6.51 6.90 -44.53
CA ARG A 417 5.87 7.15 -45.83
C ARG A 417 4.93 8.35 -45.67
N GLY A 418 5.19 9.45 -46.37
CA GLY A 418 4.38 10.67 -46.28
C GLY A 418 4.22 11.20 -44.85
N GLY A 419 5.26 11.11 -44.01
CA GLY A 419 5.20 11.55 -42.59
C GLY A 419 4.57 10.55 -41.61
N VAL A 420 3.99 9.45 -42.10
CA VAL A 420 3.39 8.39 -41.26
C VAL A 420 4.40 7.26 -41.07
N LEU A 421 4.51 6.77 -39.83
CA LEU A 421 5.34 5.62 -39.50
C LEU A 421 4.57 4.34 -39.84
N VAL A 422 5.17 3.50 -40.73
CA VAL A 422 4.56 2.26 -41.19
C VAL A 422 5.48 1.06 -40.98
N ASP A 423 4.90 -0.12 -40.80
CA ASP A 423 5.60 -1.40 -40.72
C ASP A 423 6.07 -1.87 -42.10
N LYS A 424 6.66 -3.08 -42.19
CA LYS A 424 7.11 -3.68 -43.41
C LYS A 424 5.99 -3.91 -44.44
N GLN A 425 4.77 -4.10 -43.99
CA GLN A 425 3.57 -4.28 -44.81
C GLN A 425 2.92 -2.95 -45.23
N GLY A 426 3.45 -1.81 -44.77
CA GLY A 426 2.89 -0.48 -45.06
C GLY A 426 1.74 -0.08 -44.11
N ARG A 427 1.48 -0.82 -43.06
CA ARG A 427 0.43 -0.51 -42.10
C ARG A 427 0.92 0.58 -41.11
N PRO A 428 0.11 1.62 -40.81
CA PRO A 428 0.51 2.64 -39.88
C PRO A 428 0.58 2.09 -38.44
N LEU A 429 1.48 2.66 -37.63
CA LEU A 429 1.56 2.36 -36.20
C LEU A 429 0.51 3.15 -35.46
N VAL A 430 -0.55 2.46 -35.07
CA VAL A 430 -1.69 3.01 -34.33
C VAL A 430 -1.85 2.23 -33.02
N LEU A 431 -1.98 2.94 -31.90
CA LEU A 431 -2.17 2.38 -30.58
C LEU A 431 -3.43 2.93 -29.94
N GLU A 432 -4.08 2.13 -29.11
CA GLU A 432 -5.22 2.56 -28.27
C GLU A 432 -4.77 2.71 -26.81
N PHE A 433 -5.08 3.85 -26.20
CA PHE A 433 -5.00 4.04 -24.76
C PHE A 433 -6.41 3.95 -24.14
N LEU A 434 -6.67 2.89 -23.38
CA LEU A 434 -7.91 2.71 -22.64
C LEU A 434 -7.84 3.49 -21.32
N SER A 435 -8.71 4.47 -21.14
CA SER A 435 -8.75 5.35 -19.96
C SER A 435 -10.01 5.13 -19.10
N PRO A 436 -9.88 5.06 -17.77
CA PRO A 436 -11.03 4.92 -16.86
C PRO A 436 -11.84 6.22 -16.69
N SER A 437 -11.25 7.36 -17.07
CA SER A 437 -11.90 8.65 -16.88
C SER A 437 -11.27 9.73 -17.74
N LYS A 438 -11.96 10.88 -17.85
CA LYS A 438 -11.45 12.09 -18.51
C LYS A 438 -10.28 12.77 -17.78
N THR A 439 -9.98 12.37 -16.56
CA THR A 439 -8.91 12.98 -15.75
C THR A 439 -7.56 12.96 -16.45
N TYR A 440 -7.28 11.92 -17.23
CA TYR A 440 -6.03 11.76 -17.95
C TYR A 440 -5.97 12.43 -19.32
N GLU A 441 -7.09 13.00 -19.82
CA GLU A 441 -7.15 13.57 -21.18
C GLU A 441 -6.10 14.65 -21.43
N ARG A 442 -5.83 15.53 -20.46
CA ARG A 442 -4.83 16.59 -20.62
C ARG A 442 -3.41 16.04 -20.73
N VAL A 443 -3.11 14.98 -19.97
CA VAL A 443 -1.81 14.32 -19.99
C VAL A 443 -1.64 13.56 -21.31
N THR A 444 -2.61 12.74 -21.67
CA THR A 444 -2.58 11.94 -22.92
C THR A 444 -2.60 12.83 -24.16
N ALA A 445 -3.31 13.96 -24.16
CA ALA A 445 -3.30 14.90 -25.28
C ALA A 445 -1.92 15.52 -25.55
N LYS A 446 -1.12 15.79 -24.51
CA LYS A 446 0.29 16.20 -24.70
C LYS A 446 1.10 15.07 -25.32
N TRP A 447 0.94 13.86 -24.81
CA TRP A 447 1.65 12.69 -25.30
C TRP A 447 1.25 12.32 -26.73
N GLN A 448 -0.03 12.40 -27.10
CA GLN A 448 -0.51 12.24 -28.49
C GLN A 448 0.23 13.16 -29.46
N ARG A 449 0.36 14.44 -29.09
CA ARG A 449 1.08 15.42 -29.93
C ARG A 449 2.56 15.08 -30.09
N ASP A 450 3.20 14.56 -29.04
CA ASP A 450 4.62 14.19 -29.14
C ASP A 450 4.82 12.90 -29.92
N LEU A 451 3.95 11.92 -29.77
CA LEU A 451 3.93 10.69 -30.57
C LEU A 451 3.67 10.97 -32.06
N ALA A 452 2.78 11.89 -32.38
CA ALA A 452 2.51 12.28 -33.76
C ALA A 452 3.75 12.86 -34.49
N LYS A 453 4.67 13.54 -33.75
CA LYS A 453 5.93 14.04 -34.30
C LYS A 453 6.86 12.93 -34.77
N ILE A 454 6.68 11.72 -34.27
CA ILE A 454 7.42 10.53 -34.67
C ILE A 454 6.57 9.52 -35.45
N GLY A 455 5.41 9.98 -35.95
CA GLY A 455 4.54 9.25 -36.85
C GLY A 455 3.69 8.15 -36.20
N ILE A 456 3.57 8.13 -34.85
CA ILE A 456 2.72 7.21 -34.11
C ILE A 456 1.37 7.88 -33.83
N LYS A 457 0.27 7.20 -34.15
CA LYS A 457 -1.07 7.63 -33.77
C LYS A 457 -1.50 6.97 -32.48
N LEU A 458 -1.83 7.75 -31.45
CA LEU A 458 -2.42 7.27 -30.21
C LEU A 458 -3.89 7.67 -30.14
N ASN A 459 -4.79 6.69 -30.09
CA ASN A 459 -6.23 6.90 -29.89
C ASN A 459 -6.53 6.76 -28.40
N VAL A 460 -7.11 7.78 -27.79
CA VAL A 460 -7.54 7.75 -26.38
C VAL A 460 -9.02 7.38 -26.33
N ARG A 461 -9.35 6.25 -25.68
CA ARG A 461 -10.70 5.79 -25.48
C ARG A 461 -11.05 5.88 -23.98
N VAL A 462 -11.90 6.82 -23.62
CA VAL A 462 -12.51 6.87 -22.28
C VAL A 462 -13.70 5.90 -22.27
N ALA A 463 -13.70 4.98 -21.33
CA ALA A 463 -14.78 4.02 -21.12
C ALA A 463 -15.49 4.28 -19.77
N ASP A 464 -16.76 3.90 -19.67
CA ASP A 464 -17.42 3.84 -18.37
C ASP A 464 -16.80 2.76 -17.47
N ALA A 465 -17.10 2.81 -16.17
CA ALA A 465 -16.45 1.97 -15.18
C ALA A 465 -16.61 0.46 -15.48
N ALA A 466 -17.81 0.02 -15.91
CA ALA A 466 -18.08 -1.39 -16.15
C ALA A 466 -17.35 -1.90 -17.41
N VAL A 467 -17.40 -1.14 -18.50
CA VAL A 467 -16.69 -1.44 -19.76
C VAL A 467 -15.18 -1.38 -19.53
N TYR A 468 -14.68 -0.37 -18.82
CA TYR A 468 -13.27 -0.27 -18.48
C TYR A 468 -12.79 -1.49 -17.70
N GLN A 469 -13.51 -1.85 -16.63
CA GLN A 469 -13.14 -2.99 -15.79
C GLN A 469 -13.17 -4.32 -16.58
N LYS A 470 -14.21 -4.53 -17.40
CA LYS A 470 -14.29 -5.73 -18.24
C LYS A 470 -13.12 -5.82 -19.20
N ARG A 471 -12.85 -4.77 -19.98
CA ARG A 471 -11.75 -4.75 -20.95
C ARG A 471 -10.39 -4.92 -20.27
N ARG A 472 -10.19 -4.28 -19.11
CA ARG A 472 -8.97 -4.44 -18.31
C ARG A 472 -8.79 -5.88 -17.83
N ASN A 473 -9.85 -6.51 -17.35
CA ASN A 473 -9.81 -7.91 -16.89
C ASN A 473 -9.53 -8.90 -18.04
N ASP A 474 -10.04 -8.61 -19.25
CA ASP A 474 -9.83 -9.43 -20.45
C ASP A 474 -8.50 -9.08 -21.16
N PHE A 475 -7.69 -8.15 -20.61
CA PHE A 475 -6.48 -7.61 -21.24
C PHE A 475 -6.72 -7.03 -22.64
N ASP A 476 -7.92 -6.49 -22.90
CA ASP A 476 -8.34 -5.92 -24.17
C ASP A 476 -7.97 -4.44 -24.26
N TYR A 477 -6.69 -4.14 -24.40
CA TYR A 477 -6.10 -2.80 -24.59
C TYR A 477 -4.68 -2.91 -25.11
N ASP A 478 -4.18 -1.87 -25.76
CA ASP A 478 -2.74 -1.74 -26.04
C ASP A 478 -2.05 -1.08 -24.85
N LEU A 479 -2.59 0.05 -24.37
CA LEU A 479 -2.11 0.76 -23.18
C LEU A 479 -3.28 1.06 -22.24
N THR A 480 -2.98 1.06 -20.94
CA THR A 480 -3.89 1.58 -19.91
C THR A 480 -3.10 2.13 -18.73
N ILE A 481 -3.78 2.80 -17.78
CA ILE A 481 -3.13 3.26 -16.56
C ILE A 481 -3.21 2.19 -15.47
N VAL A 482 -2.10 2.03 -14.76
CA VAL A 482 -2.01 1.10 -13.62
C VAL A 482 -1.17 1.70 -12.49
N VAL A 483 -1.35 1.13 -11.30
CA VAL A 483 -0.45 1.29 -10.16
C VAL A 483 -0.04 -0.10 -9.69
N TYR A 484 1.23 -0.46 -9.86
CA TYR A 484 1.81 -1.59 -9.15
C TYR A 484 2.08 -1.13 -7.71
N ALA A 485 1.06 -1.28 -6.87
CA ALA A 485 1.14 -0.90 -5.48
C ALA A 485 2.11 -1.84 -4.76
N ASN A 486 3.10 -1.28 -4.11
CA ASN A 486 4.08 -2.02 -3.33
C ASN A 486 4.24 -1.37 -1.95
N SER A 487 4.62 -2.19 -0.99
CA SER A 487 4.98 -1.80 0.36
C SER A 487 6.48 -2.05 0.57
N GLU A 488 6.94 -1.76 1.78
CA GLU A 488 8.26 -2.20 2.23
C GLU A 488 8.29 -3.71 2.56
N SER A 489 7.17 -4.45 2.40
CA SER A 489 7.05 -5.90 2.54
C SER A 489 6.39 -6.51 1.29
N PRO A 490 7.11 -6.57 0.16
CA PRO A 490 6.60 -7.26 -1.03
C PRO A 490 6.55 -8.77 -0.79
N GLY A 491 5.42 -9.37 -1.16
CA GLY A 491 5.16 -10.79 -0.97
C GLY A 491 4.47 -11.44 -2.18
N ASN A 492 3.44 -12.22 -1.92
CA ASN A 492 2.73 -13.02 -2.92
C ASN A 492 2.03 -12.18 -4.01
N GLU A 493 1.77 -10.88 -3.79
CA GLU A 493 1.23 -9.99 -4.82
C GLU A 493 2.15 -9.87 -6.03
N GLN A 494 3.47 -10.09 -5.88
CA GLN A 494 4.43 -10.05 -6.97
C GLN A 494 4.15 -11.14 -8.02
N PHE A 495 3.65 -12.32 -7.60
CA PHE A 495 3.21 -13.36 -8.53
C PHE A 495 1.99 -12.92 -9.34
N ASN A 496 1.06 -12.19 -8.71
CA ASN A 496 -0.11 -11.65 -9.39
C ASN A 496 0.27 -10.53 -10.38
N TYR A 497 1.37 -9.79 -10.14
CA TYR A 497 1.86 -8.75 -11.03
C TYR A 497 2.68 -9.28 -12.20
N PHE A 498 3.53 -10.29 -11.99
CA PHE A 498 4.57 -10.66 -12.96
C PHE A 498 4.68 -12.16 -13.25
N GLY A 499 3.91 -13.02 -12.60
CA GLY A 499 3.94 -14.46 -12.79
C GLY A 499 3.30 -14.90 -14.12
N CYS A 500 3.83 -15.97 -14.72
CA CYS A 500 3.33 -16.53 -15.98
C CYS A 500 1.89 -17.07 -15.87
N GLN A 501 1.50 -17.61 -14.72
CA GLN A 501 0.12 -18.00 -14.44
C GLN A 501 -0.79 -16.77 -14.53
N ALA A 502 -0.45 -15.70 -13.83
CA ALA A 502 -1.20 -14.46 -13.83
C ALA A 502 -1.30 -13.84 -15.23
N ALA A 503 -0.25 -13.95 -16.05
CA ALA A 503 -0.26 -13.45 -17.42
C ALA A 503 -1.36 -14.05 -18.30
N LYS A 504 -1.84 -15.25 -17.95
CA LYS A 504 -2.89 -16.01 -18.69
C LYS A 504 -4.25 -16.00 -17.98
N THR A 505 -4.32 -15.43 -16.76
CA THR A 505 -5.54 -15.45 -15.94
C THR A 505 -6.28 -14.12 -16.07
N PRO A 506 -7.46 -14.08 -16.72
CA PRO A 506 -8.29 -12.89 -16.77
C PRO A 506 -8.57 -12.33 -15.38
N GLY A 507 -8.54 -11.00 -15.24
CA GLY A 507 -8.76 -10.34 -13.95
C GLY A 507 -7.54 -10.30 -13.03
N SER A 508 -6.40 -10.91 -13.40
CA SER A 508 -5.15 -10.75 -12.68
C SER A 508 -4.57 -9.35 -12.85
N ASN A 509 -3.58 -9.02 -12.02
CA ASN A 509 -2.86 -7.73 -12.11
C ASN A 509 -1.59 -7.82 -12.97
N ASN A 510 -1.40 -8.89 -13.72
CA ASN A 510 -0.31 -8.96 -14.71
C ASN A 510 -0.72 -8.20 -15.99
N TRP A 511 -0.94 -6.92 -15.83
CA TRP A 511 -1.45 -6.04 -16.91
C TRP A 511 -0.53 -5.95 -18.12
N ALA A 512 0.78 -6.04 -17.89
CA ALA A 512 1.77 -6.00 -18.99
C ALA A 512 1.87 -7.31 -19.77
N GLY A 513 1.46 -8.44 -19.21
CA GLY A 513 1.64 -9.75 -19.84
C GLY A 513 3.04 -10.33 -19.65
N VAL A 514 3.72 -9.98 -18.57
CA VAL A 514 5.04 -10.53 -18.26
C VAL A 514 4.93 -12.04 -18.03
N CYS A 515 5.73 -12.81 -18.78
CA CYS A 515 5.93 -14.23 -18.55
C CYS A 515 7.38 -14.55 -18.93
N ASP A 516 8.28 -14.44 -17.97
CA ASP A 516 9.73 -14.54 -18.18
C ASP A 516 10.30 -15.57 -17.19
N PRO A 517 11.06 -16.59 -17.68
CA PRO A 517 11.62 -17.63 -16.83
C PRO A 517 12.60 -17.15 -15.77
N ALA A 518 13.27 -15.99 -15.97
CA ALA A 518 14.10 -15.39 -14.94
C ALA A 518 13.24 -14.75 -13.85
N VAL A 519 12.17 -14.03 -14.25
CA VAL A 519 11.20 -13.44 -13.32
C VAL A 519 10.55 -14.52 -12.45
N GLU A 520 10.09 -15.62 -13.06
CA GLU A 520 9.52 -16.77 -12.32
C GLU A 520 10.49 -17.31 -11.24
N THR A 521 11.77 -17.35 -11.56
CA THR A 521 12.79 -17.83 -10.60
C THR A 521 13.00 -16.82 -9.47
N LEU A 522 12.95 -15.51 -9.76
CA LEU A 522 13.09 -14.46 -8.77
C LEU A 522 11.86 -14.35 -7.86
N LEU A 523 10.65 -14.55 -8.40
CA LEU A 523 9.40 -14.51 -7.64
C LEU A 523 9.39 -15.53 -6.49
N LYS A 524 9.96 -16.71 -6.66
CA LYS A 524 10.06 -17.73 -5.61
C LYS A 524 10.86 -17.27 -4.38
N ARG A 525 11.66 -16.21 -4.48
CA ARG A 525 12.39 -15.65 -3.36
C ARG A 525 11.50 -14.87 -2.38
N PHE A 526 10.31 -14.44 -2.84
CA PHE A 526 9.33 -13.77 -2.00
C PHE A 526 8.49 -14.73 -1.15
N GLU A 527 8.48 -16.02 -1.45
CA GLU A 527 7.76 -17.02 -0.64
C GLU A 527 8.52 -17.39 0.64
N ASN A 528 9.86 -17.41 0.56
CA ASN A 528 10.73 -17.91 1.62
C ASN A 528 11.99 -17.04 1.74
N PHE A 529 11.96 -16.05 2.60
CA PHE A 529 13.13 -15.29 3.03
C PHE A 529 13.28 -15.39 4.55
N SER A 530 14.52 -15.31 5.03
CA SER A 530 14.86 -15.42 6.45
C SER A 530 15.25 -14.09 7.06
N SER A 531 15.48 -13.07 6.23
CA SER A 531 15.92 -11.75 6.68
C SER A 531 15.44 -10.63 5.76
N ARG A 532 15.36 -9.43 6.32
CA ARG A 532 15.12 -8.20 5.57
C ARG A 532 16.11 -8.01 4.41
N ALA A 533 17.36 -8.38 4.61
CA ALA A 533 18.40 -8.28 3.58
C ALA A 533 18.12 -9.19 2.39
N GLU A 534 17.64 -10.41 2.63
CA GLU A 534 17.23 -11.33 1.55
C GLU A 534 16.02 -10.82 0.78
N LEU A 535 14.99 -10.33 1.48
CA LEU A 535 13.82 -9.72 0.84
C LEU A 535 14.20 -8.51 -0.01
N THR A 536 15.04 -7.61 0.53
CA THR A 536 15.56 -6.44 -0.21
C THR A 536 16.34 -6.87 -1.45
N THR A 537 17.15 -7.92 -1.35
CA THR A 537 17.91 -8.49 -2.47
C THR A 537 16.98 -9.01 -3.57
N ALA A 538 15.95 -9.76 -3.20
CA ALA A 538 14.94 -10.28 -4.13
C ALA A 538 14.18 -9.14 -4.82
N ALA A 539 13.75 -8.14 -4.05
CA ALA A 539 13.02 -6.98 -4.54
C ALA A 539 13.85 -6.15 -5.54
N ARG A 540 15.13 -5.87 -5.23
CA ARG A 540 16.05 -5.16 -6.14
C ARG A 540 16.31 -5.93 -7.41
N ALA A 541 16.53 -7.25 -7.31
CA ALA A 541 16.73 -8.09 -8.48
C ALA A 541 15.51 -8.10 -9.41
N LEU A 542 14.30 -8.25 -8.84
CA LEU A 542 13.04 -8.20 -9.60
C LEU A 542 12.83 -6.82 -10.24
N ASP A 543 12.97 -5.73 -9.46
CA ASP A 543 12.81 -4.35 -9.94
C ASP A 543 13.72 -4.07 -11.12
N ARG A 544 15.00 -4.45 -11.02
CA ARG A 544 15.98 -4.31 -12.11
C ARG A 544 15.54 -5.04 -13.38
N VAL A 545 15.17 -6.31 -13.27
CA VAL A 545 14.76 -7.11 -14.43
C VAL A 545 13.51 -6.53 -15.09
N ILE A 546 12.50 -6.15 -14.31
CA ILE A 546 11.26 -5.56 -14.83
C ILE A 546 11.52 -4.20 -15.51
N ARG A 547 12.36 -3.35 -14.92
CA ARG A 547 12.69 -2.04 -15.52
C ARG A 547 13.43 -2.17 -16.83
N HIS A 548 14.31 -3.17 -16.98
CA HIS A 548 14.96 -3.48 -18.26
C HIS A 548 14.00 -3.97 -19.34
N GLN A 549 12.80 -4.42 -18.98
CA GLN A 549 11.78 -4.82 -19.96
C GLN A 549 10.96 -3.64 -20.51
N TYR A 550 11.04 -2.45 -19.92
CA TYR A 550 10.32 -1.24 -20.34
C TYR A 550 8.82 -1.45 -20.55
N ILE A 551 8.16 -2.16 -19.63
CA ILE A 551 6.73 -2.50 -19.75
C ILE A 551 5.79 -1.36 -19.34
N VAL A 552 6.31 -0.28 -18.76
CA VAL A 552 5.54 0.88 -18.26
C VAL A 552 6.18 2.16 -18.76
N VAL A 553 5.37 3.13 -19.16
CA VAL A 553 5.76 4.55 -19.25
C VAL A 553 5.56 5.15 -17.85
N PRO A 554 6.64 5.37 -17.06
CA PRO A 554 6.51 5.83 -15.69
C PRO A 554 5.87 7.21 -15.61
N ASN A 555 4.89 7.36 -14.73
CA ASN A 555 4.16 8.60 -14.51
C ASN A 555 4.76 9.39 -13.32
N TRP A 556 4.00 9.61 -12.25
CA TRP A 556 4.38 10.46 -11.13
C TRP A 556 3.87 9.90 -9.80
N TYR A 557 4.46 10.40 -8.72
CA TYR A 557 4.01 10.16 -7.35
C TYR A 557 4.16 11.43 -6.51
N ALA A 558 3.48 11.49 -5.38
CA ALA A 558 3.67 12.51 -4.37
C ALA A 558 4.69 12.00 -3.35
N ASP A 559 5.80 12.72 -3.17
CA ASP A 559 6.84 12.38 -2.19
C ASP A 559 6.59 13.01 -0.82
N LYS A 560 5.47 13.74 -0.69
CA LYS A 560 5.05 14.42 0.52
C LYS A 560 3.54 14.40 0.65
N TYR A 561 3.06 14.36 1.87
CA TYR A 561 1.67 14.67 2.16
C TYR A 561 1.45 16.18 2.17
N ARG A 562 0.44 16.63 1.46
CA ARG A 562 -0.01 18.02 1.44
C ARG A 562 -1.22 18.12 2.32
N VAL A 563 -1.07 18.81 3.45
CA VAL A 563 -2.10 18.84 4.48
C VAL A 563 -2.55 20.27 4.78
N ILE A 564 -3.85 20.42 5.02
CA ILE A 564 -4.46 21.66 5.48
C ILE A 564 -5.25 21.32 6.73
N TYR A 565 -5.04 22.08 7.79
CA TYR A 565 -5.74 21.85 9.05
C TYR A 565 -5.94 23.13 9.85
N ARG A 566 -6.89 23.10 10.78
CA ARG A 566 -7.16 24.22 11.66
C ARG A 566 -6.03 24.47 12.65
N ASN A 567 -5.71 25.73 12.89
CA ASN A 567 -4.67 26.11 13.85
C ASN A 567 -5.00 25.65 15.29
N THR A 568 -6.27 25.35 15.59
CA THR A 568 -6.68 24.76 16.86
C THR A 568 -6.21 23.33 17.08
N ILE A 569 -5.77 22.64 16.02
CA ILE A 569 -5.22 21.28 16.12
C ILE A 569 -3.71 21.40 16.36
N ALA A 570 -3.25 20.66 17.37
CA ALA A 570 -1.84 20.47 17.64
C ALA A 570 -1.42 19.03 17.36
N LEU A 571 -0.17 18.84 16.98
CA LEU A 571 0.42 17.57 16.61
C LEU A 571 1.76 17.39 17.34
N PRO A 572 2.23 16.14 17.56
CA PRO A 572 3.57 15.92 18.10
C PRO A 572 4.65 16.57 17.23
N ALA A 573 5.72 17.02 17.86
CA ALA A 573 6.86 17.62 17.15
C ALA A 573 7.60 16.60 16.28
N GLN A 574 7.66 15.35 16.71
CA GLN A 574 8.27 14.27 15.95
C GLN A 574 7.22 13.58 15.10
N MET A 575 7.46 13.55 13.79
CA MET A 575 6.63 12.85 12.82
C MET A 575 7.16 11.43 12.62
N PRO A 576 6.27 10.45 12.40
CA PRO A 576 6.69 9.10 12.02
C PRO A 576 7.20 9.06 10.57
N GLN A 577 7.80 7.93 10.17
CA GLN A 577 8.36 7.76 8.83
C GLN A 577 7.42 7.04 7.86
N TYR A 578 6.67 6.03 8.35
CA TYR A 578 5.82 5.13 7.56
C TYR A 578 4.35 5.26 7.97
N TYR A 579 3.74 6.40 7.74
CA TYR A 579 2.43 6.75 8.28
C TYR A 579 1.44 7.21 7.21
N SER A 580 0.18 7.25 7.58
CA SER A 580 -0.86 8.00 6.87
C SER A 580 -1.02 9.35 7.58
N ALA A 581 -0.98 10.46 6.84
CA ALA A 581 -1.10 11.79 7.43
C ALA A 581 -2.40 11.97 8.21
N THR A 582 -3.52 11.48 7.66
CA THR A 582 -4.84 11.55 8.29
C THR A 582 -4.92 10.69 9.54
N ASP A 583 -4.40 9.45 9.48
CA ASP A 583 -4.45 8.53 10.62
C ASP A 583 -3.55 9.00 11.77
N TRP A 584 -2.36 9.51 11.46
CA TRP A 584 -1.48 10.06 12.47
C TRP A 584 -2.08 11.29 13.15
N ALA A 585 -2.66 12.23 12.37
CA ALA A 585 -3.32 13.39 12.93
C ALA A 585 -4.50 13.01 13.83
N LEU A 586 -5.29 12.00 13.44
CA LEU A 586 -6.40 11.47 14.23
C LEU A 586 -5.91 10.78 15.52
N LYS A 587 -4.88 9.92 15.42
CA LYS A 587 -4.37 9.13 16.54
C LYS A 587 -3.59 9.98 17.54
N ALA A 588 -2.68 10.84 17.05
CA ALA A 588 -1.70 11.53 17.88
C ALA A 588 -1.99 13.02 18.10
N GLY A 589 -2.91 13.61 17.36
CA GLY A 589 -3.30 15.02 17.49
C GLY A 589 -4.16 15.31 18.72
N TRP A 590 -4.26 16.58 19.07
CA TRP A 590 -5.12 17.10 20.15
C TRP A 590 -5.59 18.53 19.84
N VAL A 591 -6.59 19.01 20.60
CA VAL A 591 -7.02 20.40 20.52
C VAL A 591 -6.11 21.27 21.40
N ARG A 592 -5.55 22.35 20.88
CA ARG A 592 -4.80 23.35 21.64
C ARG A 592 -5.72 23.96 22.68
N ARG A 593 -5.23 24.09 23.90
CA ARG A 593 -5.87 24.84 24.98
C ARG A 593 -5.44 26.29 24.99
#